data_554f346c62231eda856b362e8eb20b8e
#
_entry.id   554f346c62231eda856b362e8eb20b8e
#
_cell.length_a   1.000
_cell.length_b   1.000
_cell.length_c   1.000
_cell.angle_alpha   90.00
_cell.angle_beta   90.00
_cell.angle_gamma   90.00
#
_symmetry.space_group_name_H-M   'P 1'
#
loop_
_entity.id
_entity.type
_entity.pdbx_description
1 polymer ?
#
loop_
_entity_poly.entity_id
_entity_poly.type
_entity_poly.pdbx_seq_one_letter_code
_entity_poly.pdbx_strand_id
1 'polypeptide(L)'
;MSVLEEAPNDRMPIQTYVMEYNEELVKEAVYREMTRGGQVYYVYNRVNNIAEVTAELQRLLPDAKVAFAHGQMKERELEEIMMGFMNHEIDVLVSTTIIETGLDIPNVNTMIIHDANQLGLSQLYQLRGRVGRSNRNAFAFLMYKKNTLLKETAEKRLQAIREFTDLGSGYKIAMRDLEIRGAGNLLGQAQSGHMEAVGYDLYCKMLNEAVLRLKGELKDEDEFDTTLDLDINAFIPVSYTHLRAHETAANL
;
A
#
# COMPACT_ATOMS: atom_id res chain seq x y z
N MET A 1 -1.96 6.34 -20.76
CA MET A 1 -2.44 6.39 -19.37
C MET A 1 -2.30 7.83 -18.91
N SER A 2 -3.38 8.52 -18.53
CA SER A 2 -3.28 9.91 -18.03
C SER A 2 -2.88 9.87 -16.56
N VAL A 3 -1.84 10.60 -16.21
CA VAL A 3 -1.33 10.74 -14.83
C VAL A 3 -1.82 12.09 -14.32
N LEU A 4 -2.46 12.10 -13.14
CA LEU A 4 -2.75 13.34 -12.42
C LEU A 4 -1.47 13.73 -11.66
N GLU A 5 -0.79 14.76 -12.14
CA GLU A 5 0.51 15.19 -11.60
C GLU A 5 0.39 16.02 -10.32
N GLU A 6 -0.75 16.68 -10.10
CA GLU A 6 -0.98 17.52 -8.94
C GLU A 6 -2.01 16.91 -7.99
N ALA A 7 -1.63 16.78 -6.72
CA ALA A 7 -2.54 16.41 -5.66
C ALA A 7 -3.47 17.60 -5.31
N PRO A 8 -4.71 17.36 -4.82
CA PRO A 8 -5.56 18.45 -4.33
C PRO A 8 -4.86 19.27 -3.25
N ASN A 9 -4.92 20.59 -3.35
CA ASN A 9 -4.17 21.55 -2.51
C ASN A 9 -4.41 21.44 -0.99
N ASP A 10 -5.51 20.79 -0.57
CA ASP A 10 -5.91 20.71 0.84
C ASP A 10 -5.64 19.34 1.48
N ARG A 11 -4.87 18.47 0.82
CA ARG A 11 -4.56 17.14 1.37
C ARG A 11 -3.14 17.07 1.89
N MET A 12 -3.01 16.60 3.14
CA MET A 12 -1.72 16.27 3.75
C MET A 12 -1.40 14.77 3.59
N PRO A 13 -0.11 14.41 3.47
CA PRO A 13 0.32 13.02 3.49
C PRO A 13 -0.17 12.31 4.74
N ILE A 14 -0.67 11.07 4.58
CA ILE A 14 -1.18 10.28 5.70
C ILE A 14 0.00 9.63 6.41
N GLN A 15 0.18 9.95 7.69
CA GLN A 15 1.22 9.34 8.52
C GLN A 15 0.87 7.86 8.74
N THR A 16 1.69 6.98 8.17
CA THR A 16 1.42 5.53 8.13
C THR A 16 2.38 4.80 9.05
N TYR A 17 1.83 4.06 10.02
CA TYR A 17 2.57 3.26 10.99
C TYR A 17 2.25 1.79 10.81
N VAL A 18 3.29 0.95 10.79
CA VAL A 18 3.17 -0.52 10.75
C VAL A 18 3.74 -1.07 12.05
N MET A 19 2.93 -1.80 12.81
CA MET A 19 3.30 -2.25 14.15
C MET A 19 2.52 -3.47 14.63
N GLU A 20 2.99 -4.10 15.68
CA GLU A 20 2.23 -5.10 16.40
C GLU A 20 1.01 -4.47 17.10
N TYR A 21 -0.07 -5.26 17.21
CA TYR A 21 -1.28 -4.83 17.92
C TYR A 21 -0.97 -4.50 19.38
N ASN A 22 -1.40 -3.31 19.80
CA ASN A 22 -1.21 -2.81 21.14
C ASN A 22 -2.46 -2.01 21.56
N GLU A 23 -3.15 -2.46 22.62
CA GLU A 23 -4.37 -1.85 23.12
C GLU A 23 -4.17 -0.40 23.61
N GLU A 24 -3.03 -0.11 24.26
CA GLU A 24 -2.72 1.23 24.76
C GLU A 24 -2.55 2.22 23.58
N LEU A 25 -1.92 1.80 22.51
CA LEU A 25 -1.79 2.63 21.30
C LEU A 25 -3.14 2.84 20.60
N VAL A 26 -3.99 1.80 20.56
CA VAL A 26 -5.37 1.94 20.05
C VAL A 26 -6.13 2.98 20.86
N LYS A 27 -6.07 2.87 22.18
CA LYS A 27 -6.71 3.79 23.11
C LYS A 27 -6.21 5.22 22.92
N GLU A 28 -4.90 5.41 22.90
CA GLU A 28 -4.27 6.72 22.67
C GLU A 28 -4.68 7.33 21.32
N ALA A 29 -4.64 6.54 20.24
CA ALA A 29 -5.00 7.01 18.91
C ALA A 29 -6.47 7.45 18.82
N VAL A 30 -7.39 6.70 19.45
CA VAL A 30 -8.82 7.02 19.47
C VAL A 30 -9.07 8.27 20.29
N TYR A 31 -8.56 8.36 21.51
CA TYR A 31 -8.80 9.53 22.37
C TYR A 31 -8.16 10.80 21.82
N ARG A 32 -6.99 10.69 21.18
CA ARG A 32 -6.38 11.82 20.48
C ARG A 32 -7.27 12.33 19.35
N GLU A 33 -7.90 11.44 18.60
CA GLU A 33 -8.82 11.81 17.53
C GLU A 33 -10.09 12.46 18.09
N MET A 34 -10.70 11.87 19.12
CA MET A 34 -11.88 12.40 19.79
C MET A 34 -11.63 13.78 20.39
N THR A 35 -10.46 13.99 21.02
CA THR A 35 -10.10 15.29 21.63
C THR A 35 -10.07 16.43 20.62
N ARG A 36 -9.73 16.15 19.37
CA ARG A 36 -9.76 17.14 18.29
C ARG A 36 -11.08 17.17 17.52
N GLY A 37 -12.12 16.46 18.02
CA GLY A 37 -13.45 16.40 17.42
C GLY A 37 -13.51 15.57 16.15
N GLY A 38 -12.58 14.63 15.94
CA GLY A 38 -12.58 13.71 14.83
C GLY A 38 -13.14 12.34 15.17
N GLN A 39 -13.25 11.49 14.17
CA GLN A 39 -13.78 10.12 14.25
C GLN A 39 -12.76 9.12 13.75
N VAL A 40 -12.94 7.85 14.10
CA VAL A 40 -12.00 6.77 13.77
C VAL A 40 -12.66 5.66 12.97
N TYR A 41 -12.01 5.24 11.89
CA TYR A 41 -12.29 3.96 11.26
C TYR A 41 -11.43 2.87 11.89
N TYR A 42 -12.09 1.79 12.35
CA TYR A 42 -11.43 0.58 12.79
C TYR A 42 -11.77 -0.56 11.83
N VAL A 43 -10.80 -0.94 11.00
CA VAL A 43 -11.00 -1.97 9.99
C VAL A 43 -10.71 -3.35 10.57
N TYR A 44 -11.72 -4.22 10.56
CA TYR A 44 -11.64 -5.61 10.97
C TYR A 44 -12.29 -6.53 9.94
N ASN A 45 -11.49 -7.23 9.15
CA ASN A 45 -11.96 -7.93 7.95
C ASN A 45 -12.53 -9.33 8.21
N ARG A 46 -13.29 -9.52 9.30
CA ARG A 46 -13.98 -10.78 9.59
C ARG A 46 -15.39 -10.50 10.13
N VAL A 47 -16.40 -10.91 9.38
CA VAL A 47 -17.81 -10.67 9.76
C VAL A 47 -18.22 -11.48 11.01
N ASN A 48 -17.77 -12.74 11.12
CA ASN A 48 -18.26 -13.67 12.13
C ASN A 48 -18.08 -13.23 13.58
N ASN A 49 -17.02 -12.47 13.87
CA ASN A 49 -16.69 -12.02 15.22
C ASN A 49 -16.49 -10.51 15.35
N ILE A 50 -16.99 -9.74 14.38
CA ILE A 50 -16.91 -8.26 14.43
C ILE A 50 -17.64 -7.67 15.63
N ALA A 51 -18.77 -8.28 16.03
CA ALA A 51 -19.52 -7.86 17.20
C ALA A 51 -18.74 -8.08 18.52
N GLU A 52 -17.98 -9.18 18.62
CA GLU A 52 -17.13 -9.48 19.78
C GLU A 52 -15.99 -8.44 19.89
N VAL A 53 -15.30 -8.18 18.79
CA VAL A 53 -14.23 -7.18 18.72
C VAL A 53 -14.78 -5.79 19.04
N THR A 54 -15.98 -5.47 18.58
CA THR A 54 -16.63 -4.19 18.92
C THR A 54 -16.92 -4.09 20.41
N ALA A 55 -17.40 -5.16 21.02
CA ALA A 55 -17.65 -5.19 22.48
C ALA A 55 -16.35 -5.12 23.30
N GLU A 56 -15.24 -5.68 22.81
CA GLU A 56 -13.92 -5.54 23.40
C GLU A 56 -13.42 -4.09 23.31
N LEU A 57 -13.55 -3.49 22.14
CA LEU A 57 -13.20 -2.07 21.93
C LEU A 57 -14.06 -1.14 22.79
N GLN A 58 -15.35 -1.41 22.93
CA GLN A 58 -16.23 -0.61 23.82
C GLN A 58 -15.80 -0.70 25.27
N ARG A 59 -15.30 -1.85 25.72
CA ARG A 59 -14.73 -2.00 27.08
C ARG A 59 -13.40 -1.27 27.24
N LEU A 60 -12.57 -1.30 26.20
CA LEU A 60 -11.30 -0.58 26.17
C LEU A 60 -11.49 0.94 26.14
N LEU A 61 -12.56 1.40 25.50
CA LEU A 61 -12.89 2.80 25.24
C LEU A 61 -14.25 3.19 25.85
N PRO A 62 -14.36 3.26 27.20
CA PRO A 62 -15.64 3.46 27.84
C PRO A 62 -16.31 4.81 27.51
N ASP A 63 -15.52 5.83 27.18
CA ASP A 63 -16.01 7.16 26.86
C ASP A 63 -16.32 7.37 25.36
N ALA A 64 -15.99 6.38 24.51
CA ALA A 64 -16.25 6.43 23.08
C ALA A 64 -17.50 5.64 22.73
N LYS A 65 -18.29 6.12 21.80
CA LYS A 65 -19.38 5.37 21.21
C LYS A 65 -18.86 4.53 20.04
N VAL A 66 -18.84 3.22 20.20
CA VAL A 66 -18.34 2.27 19.23
C VAL A 66 -19.52 1.54 18.57
N ALA A 67 -19.57 1.53 17.25
CA ALA A 67 -20.54 0.74 16.48
C ALA A 67 -19.82 -0.07 15.42
N PHE A 68 -20.49 -1.10 14.87
CA PHE A 68 -19.93 -1.89 13.77
C PHE A 68 -20.84 -1.91 12.55
N ALA A 69 -20.25 -2.09 11.37
CA ALA A 69 -20.95 -2.22 10.11
C ALA A 69 -20.25 -3.24 9.18
N HIS A 70 -21.04 -4.07 8.50
CA HIS A 70 -20.53 -5.01 7.50
C HIS A 70 -21.55 -5.27 6.40
N GLY A 71 -21.08 -5.72 5.23
CA GLY A 71 -21.91 -5.88 4.03
C GLY A 71 -23.00 -6.96 4.08
N GLN A 72 -23.08 -7.75 5.15
CA GLN A 72 -24.14 -8.76 5.34
C GLN A 72 -25.29 -8.26 6.24
N MET A 73 -25.19 -7.02 6.75
CA MET A 73 -26.27 -6.38 7.51
C MET A 73 -27.42 -6.02 6.58
N LYS A 74 -28.63 -5.87 7.16
CA LYS A 74 -29.76 -5.34 6.42
C LYS A 74 -29.48 -3.90 6.02
N GLU A 75 -29.88 -3.54 4.82
CA GLU A 75 -29.63 -2.20 4.23
C GLU A 75 -30.05 -1.07 5.17
N ARG A 76 -31.25 -1.17 5.73
CA ARG A 76 -31.78 -0.15 6.67
C ARG A 76 -30.93 0.00 7.93
N GLU A 77 -30.46 -1.11 8.50
CA GLU A 77 -29.61 -1.11 9.69
C GLU A 77 -28.24 -0.49 9.38
N LEU A 78 -27.69 -0.84 8.23
CA LEU A 78 -26.44 -0.25 7.73
C LEU A 78 -26.57 1.26 7.52
N GLU A 79 -27.67 1.70 6.90
CA GLU A 79 -27.96 3.12 6.68
C GLU A 79 -28.08 3.88 8.03
N GLU A 80 -28.79 3.33 9.01
CA GLU A 80 -28.94 3.94 10.33
C GLU A 80 -27.58 4.14 11.02
N ILE A 81 -26.71 3.12 10.99
CA ILE A 81 -25.36 3.20 11.56
C ILE A 81 -24.51 4.23 10.81
N MET A 82 -24.54 4.21 9.48
CA MET A 82 -23.77 5.15 8.66
C MET A 82 -24.23 6.59 8.88
N MET A 83 -25.52 6.83 8.96
CA MET A 83 -26.08 8.15 9.30
C MET A 83 -25.65 8.61 10.67
N GLY A 84 -25.74 7.75 11.69
CA GLY A 84 -25.27 8.06 13.05
C GLY A 84 -23.77 8.39 13.08
N PHE A 85 -22.95 7.68 12.28
CA PHE A 85 -21.53 8.00 12.15
C PHE A 85 -21.30 9.34 11.45
N MET A 86 -22.01 9.63 10.37
CA MET A 86 -21.93 10.93 9.67
C MET A 86 -22.39 12.10 10.56
N ASN A 87 -23.39 11.89 11.43
CA ASN A 87 -23.92 12.87 12.37
C ASN A 87 -23.10 13.03 13.65
N HIS A 88 -21.93 12.41 13.76
CA HIS A 88 -21.09 12.40 14.95
C HIS A 88 -21.72 11.77 16.20
N GLU A 89 -22.68 10.89 16.03
CA GLU A 89 -23.30 10.12 17.13
C GLU A 89 -22.45 8.90 17.52
N ILE A 90 -21.53 8.49 16.64
CA ILE A 90 -20.61 7.36 16.78
C ILE A 90 -19.18 7.88 16.60
N ASP A 91 -18.29 7.57 17.54
CA ASP A 91 -16.89 8.02 17.53
C ASP A 91 -15.97 7.05 16.78
N VAL A 92 -16.24 5.75 16.92
CA VAL A 92 -15.45 4.68 16.29
C VAL A 92 -16.36 3.76 15.50
N LEU A 93 -16.14 3.66 14.19
CA LEU A 93 -16.83 2.71 13.35
C LEU A 93 -15.93 1.49 13.05
N VAL A 94 -16.30 0.35 13.63
CA VAL A 94 -15.68 -0.94 13.32
C VAL A 94 -16.31 -1.48 12.05
N SER A 95 -15.52 -1.75 11.02
CA SER A 95 -16.09 -2.20 9.75
C SER A 95 -15.20 -3.19 9.03
N THR A 96 -15.80 -3.98 8.18
CA THR A 96 -15.07 -4.74 7.16
C THR A 96 -14.61 -3.79 6.06
N THR A 97 -14.10 -4.33 4.95
CA THR A 97 -13.69 -3.53 3.78
C THR A 97 -14.83 -2.76 3.09
N ILE A 98 -16.05 -2.77 3.65
CA ILE A 98 -17.20 -2.01 3.13
C ILE A 98 -16.93 -0.51 2.99
N ILE A 99 -15.99 0.03 3.76
CA ILE A 99 -15.55 1.43 3.66
C ILE A 99 -14.96 1.74 2.27
N GLU A 100 -14.52 0.72 1.53
CA GLU A 100 -14.01 0.89 0.16
C GLU A 100 -15.09 1.42 -0.81
N THR A 101 -16.37 1.32 -0.47
CA THR A 101 -17.50 1.66 -1.36
C THR A 101 -17.79 3.15 -1.55
N GLY A 102 -16.91 4.05 -1.12
CA GLY A 102 -16.93 5.41 -1.63
C GLY A 102 -17.55 6.48 -0.74
N LEU A 103 -17.94 6.19 0.50
CA LEU A 103 -18.40 7.21 1.42
C LEU A 103 -17.25 8.17 1.77
N ASP A 104 -17.52 9.45 1.56
CA ASP A 104 -16.60 10.54 1.89
C ASP A 104 -17.01 11.16 3.23
N ILE A 105 -16.25 10.84 4.28
CA ILE A 105 -16.48 11.40 5.62
C ILE A 105 -15.24 12.23 6.02
N PRO A 106 -15.27 13.55 5.81
CA PRO A 106 -14.10 14.42 6.01
C PRO A 106 -13.58 14.46 7.45
N ASN A 107 -14.43 14.09 8.41
CA ASN A 107 -14.10 14.14 9.83
C ASN A 107 -13.32 12.91 10.32
N VAL A 108 -13.16 11.88 9.50
CA VAL A 108 -12.39 10.70 9.84
C VAL A 108 -10.94 10.91 9.41
N ASN A 109 -10.06 11.16 10.37
CA ASN A 109 -8.64 11.39 10.11
C ASN A 109 -7.73 10.33 10.75
N THR A 110 -8.29 9.37 11.46
CA THR A 110 -7.54 8.23 12.00
C THR A 110 -8.17 6.91 11.53
N MET A 111 -7.32 6.03 11.00
CA MET A 111 -7.68 4.67 10.62
C MET A 111 -6.80 3.67 11.36
N ILE A 112 -7.42 2.63 11.90
CA ILE A 112 -6.74 1.50 12.53
C ILE A 112 -7.14 0.24 11.76
N ILE A 113 -6.17 -0.50 11.23
CA ILE A 113 -6.40 -1.77 10.51
C ILE A 113 -5.87 -2.90 11.37
N HIS A 114 -6.75 -3.75 11.90
CA HIS A 114 -6.42 -4.76 12.90
C HIS A 114 -5.47 -5.84 12.35
N ASP A 115 -5.85 -6.58 11.33
CA ASP A 115 -5.07 -7.66 10.73
C ASP A 115 -4.48 -7.22 9.37
N ALA A 116 -3.70 -6.13 9.34
CA ALA A 116 -3.20 -5.53 8.11
C ALA A 116 -2.36 -6.50 7.24
N ASN A 117 -1.68 -7.46 7.85
CA ASN A 117 -0.90 -8.51 7.18
C ASN A 117 -1.76 -9.49 6.36
N GLN A 118 -3.08 -9.53 6.59
CA GLN A 118 -4.03 -10.37 5.83
C GLN A 118 -4.53 -9.67 4.56
N LEU A 119 -4.33 -8.36 4.41
CA LEU A 119 -4.81 -7.57 3.30
C LEU A 119 -3.80 -7.48 2.15
N GLY A 120 -4.32 -7.29 0.95
CA GLY A 120 -3.50 -6.99 -0.23
C GLY A 120 -2.97 -5.56 -0.20
N LEU A 121 -1.85 -5.30 -0.91
CA LEU A 121 -1.25 -3.96 -0.94
C LEU A 121 -2.21 -2.91 -1.53
N SER A 122 -2.92 -3.26 -2.59
CA SER A 122 -3.94 -2.39 -3.20
C SER A 122 -5.08 -2.06 -2.23
N GLN A 123 -5.54 -3.04 -1.43
CA GLN A 123 -6.58 -2.83 -0.42
C GLN A 123 -6.09 -1.88 0.69
N LEU A 124 -4.87 -2.11 1.20
CA LEU A 124 -4.27 -1.22 2.20
C LEU A 124 -4.15 0.21 1.69
N TYR A 125 -3.78 0.38 0.43
CA TYR A 125 -3.69 1.70 -0.20
C TYR A 125 -5.06 2.37 -0.34
N GLN A 126 -6.09 1.64 -0.78
CA GLN A 126 -7.45 2.14 -0.90
C GLN A 126 -8.04 2.54 0.47
N LEU A 127 -7.88 1.67 1.47
CA LEU A 127 -8.31 1.95 2.84
C LEU A 127 -7.60 3.19 3.39
N ARG A 128 -6.28 3.27 3.29
CA ARG A 128 -5.51 4.44 3.71
C ARG A 128 -6.03 5.72 3.07
N GLY A 129 -6.40 5.68 1.80
CA GLY A 129 -6.97 6.81 1.07
C GLY A 129 -8.37 7.25 1.51
N ARG A 130 -8.99 6.55 2.46
CA ARG A 130 -10.29 6.92 3.03
C ARG A 130 -10.21 7.90 4.20
N VAL A 131 -9.03 8.14 4.74
CA VAL A 131 -8.77 9.17 5.75
C VAL A 131 -7.94 10.33 5.16
N GLY A 132 -7.84 11.44 5.88
CA GLY A 132 -7.07 12.59 5.44
C GLY A 132 -7.72 13.34 4.27
N ARG A 133 -9.05 13.45 4.28
CA ARG A 133 -9.83 14.21 3.29
C ARG A 133 -10.18 15.63 3.77
N SER A 134 -9.41 16.11 4.73
CA SER A 134 -9.49 17.44 5.32
C SER A 134 -8.08 18.04 5.44
N ASN A 135 -7.99 19.29 5.84
CA ASN A 135 -6.72 19.98 6.12
C ASN A 135 -6.07 19.57 7.46
N ARG A 136 -6.55 18.48 8.09
CA ARG A 136 -6.04 17.96 9.35
C ARG A 136 -5.03 16.83 9.11
N ASN A 137 -4.07 16.68 10.01
CA ASN A 137 -3.16 15.54 10.00
C ASN A 137 -3.93 14.23 10.13
N ALA A 138 -3.68 13.31 9.22
CA ALA A 138 -4.29 12.00 9.20
C ALA A 138 -3.29 10.89 9.54
N PHE A 139 -3.80 9.84 10.18
CA PHE A 139 -3.01 8.73 10.68
C PHE A 139 -3.61 7.39 10.23
N ALA A 140 -2.75 6.48 9.81
CA ALA A 140 -3.11 5.11 9.49
C ALA A 140 -2.21 4.16 10.30
N PHE A 141 -2.82 3.40 11.21
CA PHE A 141 -2.16 2.38 12.01
C PHE A 141 -2.46 1.00 11.43
N LEU A 142 -1.46 0.40 10.80
CA LEU A 142 -1.54 -0.93 10.21
C LEU A 142 -0.99 -1.91 11.24
N MET A 143 -1.89 -2.58 11.93
CA MET A 143 -1.54 -3.47 13.03
C MET A 143 -1.63 -4.93 12.61
N TYR A 144 -0.75 -5.75 13.15
CA TYR A 144 -0.79 -7.20 13.00
C TYR A 144 -0.66 -7.87 14.37
N LYS A 145 -1.11 -9.12 14.47
CA LYS A 145 -1.17 -9.84 15.74
C LYS A 145 0.23 -9.94 16.38
N LYS A 146 0.30 -9.66 17.68
CA LYS A 146 1.53 -9.74 18.48
C LYS A 146 2.17 -11.13 18.40
N ASN A 147 3.48 -11.18 18.35
CA ASN A 147 4.28 -12.41 18.24
C ASN A 147 3.94 -13.27 16.99
N THR A 148 3.48 -12.68 15.92
CA THR A 148 3.23 -13.39 14.66
C THR A 148 4.41 -13.22 13.72
N LEU A 149 4.97 -14.36 13.25
CA LEU A 149 5.93 -14.35 12.16
C LEU A 149 5.18 -13.97 10.88
N LEU A 150 5.53 -12.83 10.33
CA LEU A 150 4.96 -12.38 9.05
C LEU A 150 5.53 -13.24 7.92
N LYS A 151 4.66 -13.60 6.97
CA LYS A 151 5.12 -14.18 5.71
C LYS A 151 5.88 -13.09 4.93
N GLU A 152 6.93 -13.47 4.22
CA GLU A 152 7.76 -12.57 3.41
C GLU A 152 6.93 -11.63 2.51
N THR A 153 5.89 -12.19 1.85
CA THR A 153 4.97 -11.41 1.01
C THR A 153 4.16 -10.37 1.79
N ALA A 154 3.77 -10.68 3.03
CA ALA A 154 3.04 -9.75 3.90
C ALA A 154 3.98 -8.64 4.39
N GLU A 155 5.21 -8.99 4.77
CA GLU A 155 6.23 -8.04 5.18
C GLU A 155 6.56 -7.05 4.05
N LYS A 156 6.82 -7.55 2.83
CA LYS A 156 7.05 -6.71 1.64
C LYS A 156 5.89 -5.73 1.36
N ARG A 157 4.62 -6.17 1.52
CA ARG A 157 3.45 -5.30 1.37
C ARG A 157 3.38 -4.22 2.43
N LEU A 158 3.58 -4.58 3.69
CA LEU A 158 3.56 -3.65 4.81
C LEU A 158 4.72 -2.64 4.73
N GLN A 159 5.88 -3.07 4.27
CA GLN A 159 7.00 -2.19 3.99
C GLN A 159 6.67 -1.21 2.86
N ALA A 160 6.13 -1.69 1.74
CA ALA A 160 5.77 -0.85 0.61
C ALA A 160 4.74 0.24 0.98
N ILE A 161 3.68 -0.11 1.72
CA ILE A 161 2.66 0.88 2.13
C ILE A 161 3.23 1.92 3.11
N ARG A 162 4.26 1.59 3.89
CA ARG A 162 4.97 2.50 4.77
C ARG A 162 5.90 3.44 4.01
N GLU A 163 6.56 2.95 2.96
CA GLU A 163 7.51 3.74 2.15
C GLU A 163 6.79 4.72 1.22
N PHE A 164 5.73 4.28 0.56
CA PHE A 164 4.98 5.10 -0.39
C PHE A 164 3.91 5.95 0.30
N THR A 165 4.33 6.99 1.01
CA THR A 165 3.42 7.90 1.74
C THR A 165 2.97 9.10 0.92
N ASP A 166 3.66 9.43 -0.17
CA ASP A 166 3.35 10.57 -1.01
C ASP A 166 1.96 10.47 -1.64
N LEU A 167 1.32 11.63 -1.77
CA LEU A 167 0.08 11.75 -2.53
C LEU A 167 0.35 11.41 -4.00
N GLY A 168 -0.54 10.63 -4.61
CA GLY A 168 -0.36 10.21 -6.01
C GLY A 168 0.52 8.96 -6.20
N SER A 169 1.01 8.33 -5.14
CA SER A 169 1.84 7.11 -5.23
C SER A 169 1.12 5.86 -5.73
N GLY A 170 -0.14 5.97 -6.17
CA GLY A 170 -0.96 4.82 -6.61
C GLY A 170 -0.31 3.98 -7.70
N TYR A 171 0.35 4.62 -8.67
CA TYR A 171 1.09 3.90 -9.71
C TYR A 171 2.26 3.09 -9.13
N LYS A 172 3.07 3.70 -8.26
CA LYS A 172 4.20 3.02 -7.57
C LYS A 172 3.72 1.83 -6.74
N ILE A 173 2.60 1.99 -6.05
CA ILE A 173 1.94 0.91 -5.27
C ILE A 173 1.47 -0.22 -6.18
N ALA A 174 0.84 0.09 -7.31
CA ALA A 174 0.37 -0.92 -8.27
C ALA A 174 1.55 -1.71 -8.87
N MET A 175 2.64 -1.04 -9.22
CA MET A 175 3.86 -1.67 -9.70
C MET A 175 4.49 -2.57 -8.65
N ARG A 176 4.58 -2.08 -7.41
CA ARG A 176 5.12 -2.86 -6.29
C ARG A 176 4.25 -4.07 -5.94
N ASP A 177 2.92 -3.96 -6.05
CA ASP A 177 2.00 -5.10 -5.85
C ASP A 177 2.20 -6.18 -6.92
N LEU A 178 2.42 -5.79 -8.18
CA LEU A 178 2.77 -6.70 -9.27
C LEU A 178 4.11 -7.42 -9.02
N GLU A 179 5.13 -6.70 -8.58
CA GLU A 179 6.43 -7.28 -8.22
C GLU A 179 6.30 -8.31 -7.08
N ILE A 180 5.58 -7.96 -6.00
CA ILE A 180 5.40 -8.81 -4.82
C ILE A 180 4.60 -10.09 -5.17
N ARG A 181 3.61 -9.98 -6.06
CA ARG A 181 2.83 -11.13 -6.53
C ARG A 181 3.61 -12.03 -7.48
N GLY A 182 4.79 -11.59 -7.93
CA GLY A 182 5.48 -12.17 -9.05
C GLY A 182 4.61 -11.99 -10.30
N ALA A 183 4.93 -11.07 -11.16
CA ALA A 183 4.14 -10.76 -12.36
C ALA A 183 3.92 -11.99 -13.29
N GLY A 184 4.50 -13.13 -12.93
CA GLY A 184 4.26 -14.43 -13.55
C GLY A 184 2.83 -14.96 -13.46
N ASN A 185 1.98 -14.44 -12.55
CA ASN A 185 0.56 -14.81 -12.55
C ASN A 185 -0.22 -14.18 -13.73
N LEU A 186 0.29 -13.11 -14.31
CA LEU A 186 -0.32 -12.49 -15.51
C LEU A 186 0.11 -13.14 -16.82
N LEU A 187 1.30 -13.77 -16.85
CA LEU A 187 1.93 -14.27 -18.06
C LEU A 187 2.29 -15.78 -18.02
N GLY A 188 1.93 -16.49 -16.92
CA GLY A 188 2.22 -17.91 -16.72
C GLY A 188 3.46 -18.18 -15.85
N GLN A 189 3.47 -19.34 -15.18
CA GLN A 189 4.50 -19.72 -14.19
C GLN A 189 5.94 -19.75 -14.73
N ALA A 190 6.12 -19.96 -16.02
CA ALA A 190 7.45 -20.04 -16.64
C ALA A 190 8.16 -18.68 -16.78
N GLN A 191 7.42 -17.56 -16.71
CA GLN A 191 7.97 -16.21 -16.91
C GLN A 191 8.20 -15.43 -15.60
N SER A 192 7.65 -15.92 -14.46
CA SER A 192 7.78 -15.23 -13.16
C SER A 192 9.22 -15.09 -12.69
N GLY A 193 10.06 -16.10 -12.89
CA GLY A 193 11.46 -16.09 -12.50
C GLY A 193 12.31 -15.05 -13.24
N HIS A 194 12.00 -14.77 -14.49
CA HIS A 194 12.74 -13.76 -15.28
C HIS A 194 12.38 -12.33 -14.89
N MET A 195 11.12 -12.07 -14.56
CA MET A 195 10.67 -10.74 -14.15
C MET A 195 11.16 -10.35 -12.74
N GLU A 196 11.26 -11.33 -11.84
CA GLU A 196 11.83 -11.13 -10.50
C GLU A 196 13.34 -10.86 -10.55
N ALA A 197 14.05 -11.48 -11.51
CA ALA A 197 15.49 -11.32 -11.68
C ALA A 197 15.90 -10.00 -12.36
N VAL A 198 15.09 -9.46 -13.26
CA VAL A 198 15.43 -8.29 -14.10
C VAL A 198 14.70 -7.01 -13.68
N GLY A 199 13.64 -7.10 -12.88
CA GLY A 199 12.74 -5.98 -12.59
C GLY A 199 11.71 -5.74 -13.70
N TYR A 200 10.56 -5.21 -13.29
CA TYR A 200 9.40 -5.07 -14.18
C TYR A 200 9.64 -4.14 -15.37
N ASP A 201 10.25 -2.99 -15.14
CA ASP A 201 10.46 -1.98 -16.19
C ASP A 201 11.37 -2.52 -17.32
N LEU A 202 12.45 -3.18 -16.92
CA LEU A 202 13.37 -3.77 -17.90
C LEU A 202 12.72 -4.95 -18.62
N TYR A 203 11.94 -5.77 -17.91
CA TYR A 203 11.18 -6.86 -18.53
C TYR A 203 10.17 -6.36 -19.55
N CYS A 204 9.38 -5.33 -19.23
CA CYS A 204 8.42 -4.72 -20.17
C CYS A 204 9.11 -4.09 -21.37
N LYS A 205 10.29 -3.47 -21.19
CA LYS A 205 11.10 -2.94 -22.27
C LYS A 205 11.56 -4.06 -23.21
N MET A 206 12.15 -5.12 -22.67
CA MET A 206 12.59 -6.28 -23.43
C MET A 206 11.43 -6.99 -24.17
N LEU A 207 10.25 -7.11 -23.51
CA LEU A 207 9.07 -7.68 -24.13
C LEU A 207 8.59 -6.84 -25.33
N ASN A 208 8.52 -5.51 -25.13
CA ASN A 208 8.12 -4.59 -26.19
C ASN A 208 9.09 -4.64 -27.38
N GLU A 209 10.39 -4.67 -27.13
CA GLU A 209 11.41 -4.83 -28.16
C GLU A 209 11.26 -6.17 -28.91
N ALA A 210 11.04 -7.27 -28.19
CA ALA A 210 10.81 -8.57 -28.79
C ALA A 210 9.55 -8.58 -29.68
N VAL A 211 8.46 -7.96 -29.25
CA VAL A 211 7.21 -7.81 -30.02
C VAL A 211 7.45 -6.98 -31.28
N LEU A 212 8.17 -5.86 -31.17
CA LEU A 212 8.51 -5.00 -32.31
C LEU A 212 9.40 -5.71 -33.31
N ARG A 213 10.38 -6.52 -32.84
CA ARG A 213 11.19 -7.39 -33.70
C ARG A 213 10.37 -8.43 -34.48
N LEU A 214 9.43 -9.09 -33.77
CA LEU A 214 8.54 -10.08 -34.39
C LEU A 214 7.58 -9.44 -35.40
N LYS A 215 7.20 -8.19 -35.24
CA LYS A 215 6.40 -7.42 -36.20
C LYS A 215 7.21 -6.85 -37.35
N GLY A 216 8.55 -6.92 -37.31
CA GLY A 216 9.42 -6.33 -38.35
C GLY A 216 9.48 -4.79 -38.30
N GLU A 217 9.09 -4.20 -37.19
CA GLU A 217 9.02 -2.75 -37.00
C GLU A 217 10.28 -2.16 -36.32
N LEU A 218 11.19 -2.99 -35.81
CA LEU A 218 12.48 -2.57 -35.25
C LEU A 218 13.51 -2.45 -36.38
N LYS A 219 14.02 -1.25 -36.55
CA LYS A 219 15.28 -1.04 -37.30
C LYS A 219 16.45 -1.30 -36.32
N ASP A 220 17.43 -2.08 -36.80
CA ASP A 220 18.64 -2.51 -36.06
C ASP A 220 19.62 -1.36 -35.70
N GLU A 221 19.13 -0.19 -35.34
CA GLU A 221 19.95 1.00 -35.02
C GLU A 221 19.54 1.62 -33.69
N ASP A 222 19.75 0.93 -32.58
CA ASP A 222 19.91 1.61 -31.31
C ASP A 222 21.04 0.95 -30.50
N GLU A 223 22.27 1.41 -30.75
CA GLU A 223 23.39 1.24 -29.83
C GLU A 223 23.01 1.95 -28.52
N PHE A 224 22.83 1.16 -27.47
CA PHE A 224 22.60 1.70 -26.11
C PHE A 224 23.91 2.29 -25.59
N ASP A 225 24.02 3.58 -25.62
CA ASP A 225 25.07 4.30 -24.89
C ASP A 225 24.62 4.43 -23.41
N THR A 226 25.07 3.50 -22.57
CA THR A 226 24.77 3.52 -21.12
C THR A 226 25.90 4.25 -20.43
N THR A 227 25.67 5.49 -20.08
CA THR A 227 26.58 6.26 -19.21
C THR A 227 26.25 5.89 -17.76
N LEU A 228 27.09 5.07 -17.13
CA LEU A 228 27.05 4.78 -15.70
C LEU A 228 27.85 5.87 -14.98
N ASP A 229 27.14 6.84 -14.40
CA ASP A 229 27.73 7.83 -13.50
C ASP A 229 27.66 7.24 -12.07
N LEU A 230 28.75 6.59 -11.66
CA LEU A 230 28.89 6.02 -10.34
C LEU A 230 29.85 6.89 -9.53
N ASP A 231 29.30 7.63 -8.57
CA ASP A 231 30.08 8.40 -7.59
C ASP A 231 30.69 7.46 -6.50
N ILE A 232 31.41 6.43 -6.97
CA ILE A 232 32.14 5.48 -6.16
C ILE A 232 33.61 5.40 -6.64
N ASN A 233 34.54 5.51 -5.71
CA ASN A 233 35.95 5.22 -5.97
C ASN A 233 36.14 3.71 -6.24
N ALA A 234 35.87 3.29 -7.47
CA ALA A 234 36.06 1.93 -7.91
C ALA A 234 37.54 1.71 -8.30
N PHE A 235 38.29 1.04 -7.45
CA PHE A 235 39.60 0.51 -7.82
C PHE A 235 39.41 -0.75 -8.68
N ILE A 236 39.63 -0.61 -10.00
CA ILE A 236 39.71 -1.77 -10.88
C ILE A 236 41.11 -2.41 -10.68
N PRO A 237 41.19 -3.67 -10.20
CA PRO A 237 42.49 -4.33 -10.05
C PRO A 237 43.23 -4.38 -11.39
N VAL A 238 44.51 -4.10 -11.38
CA VAL A 238 45.39 -4.06 -12.58
C VAL A 238 45.29 -5.33 -13.43
N SER A 239 45.03 -6.49 -12.82
CA SER A 239 44.78 -7.75 -13.51
C SER A 239 43.56 -7.75 -14.45
N TYR A 240 42.56 -6.87 -14.23
CA TYR A 240 41.38 -6.76 -15.10
C TYR A 240 41.61 -5.86 -16.32
N THR A 241 42.50 -4.91 -16.23
CA THR A 241 42.83 -4.02 -17.36
C THR A 241 43.65 -4.70 -18.43
N HIS A 242 44.43 -5.76 -18.07
CA HIS A 242 45.19 -6.56 -19.03
C HIS A 242 44.33 -7.53 -19.83
N LEU A 243 43.21 -8.04 -19.27
CA LEU A 243 42.31 -8.95 -19.99
C LEU A 243 41.53 -8.24 -21.13
N ARG A 244 41.14 -6.98 -20.96
CA ARG A 244 40.45 -6.21 -22.00
C ARG A 244 41.36 -5.77 -23.16
N ALA A 245 42.63 -5.54 -22.89
CA ALA A 245 43.56 -5.17 -23.96
C ALA A 245 43.81 -6.30 -24.98
N HIS A 246 43.60 -7.56 -24.57
CA HIS A 246 43.71 -8.72 -25.47
C HIS A 246 42.43 -9.01 -26.28
N GLU A 247 41.25 -8.66 -25.78
CA GLU A 247 40.00 -8.87 -26.53
C GLU A 247 39.77 -7.83 -27.61
N THR A 248 40.27 -6.60 -27.46
CA THR A 248 40.17 -5.56 -28.50
C THR A 248 41.16 -5.74 -29.64
N ALA A 249 42.24 -6.50 -29.44
CA ALA A 249 43.21 -6.80 -30.49
C ALA A 249 42.84 -8.01 -31.39
N ALA A 250 41.81 -8.77 -31.00
CA ALA A 250 41.35 -9.94 -31.76
C ALA A 250 40.18 -9.65 -32.75
N ASN A 251 39.65 -8.40 -32.71
CA ASN A 251 38.51 -7.95 -33.56
C ASN A 251 38.89 -6.79 -34.53
N LEU A 252 40.15 -6.68 -34.86
CA LEU A 252 40.68 -5.85 -35.98
C LEU A 252 41.26 -6.81 -37.05
#